data_31c52409e2897c9d34a7abe8724f09af
#
_entry.id   31c52409e2897c9d34a7abe8724f09af
#
_cell.length_a   1.000
_cell.length_b   1.000
_cell.length_c   1.000
_cell.angle_alpha   90.00
_cell.angle_beta   90.00
_cell.angle_gamma   90.00
#
_symmetry.space_group_name_H-M   'P 1'
#
loop_
_entity.id
_entity.type
_entity.pdbx_description
1 polymer ?
#
loop_
_entity_poly.entity_id
_entity_poly.type
_entity_poly.pdbx_seq_one_letter_code
_entity_poly.pdbx_strand_id
1 'polypeptide(L)'
;MIERGLRRMAVLLLGVALCACGRAGGEAGVAGPAWRSFANADGSVTVIPHAPQRILSTSVAISGTLLAIDAPLVASASNARGQYFAQWAAVARARGVENAWPVGAVNLEAAYAVRPDLIVVALNGNDSAMPQLAELRRIAPTIVLDYGDRTWQELALELGRATGHEQRAAERIAEFDQRVAQVRARIVPPAGKTNIVSFNGAGMGNPVATGESAHGRLLAALGFDLEEPDPAWQTNTATRKDFIWAPYENLPRLQARTTFLLGTDEAGTGRFLADPLLANLPSVRARQVHGLGRNSFRVDYYSAGEIVDGIDARFGR
;
A
#
# COMPACT_ATOMS: atom_id res chain seq x y z
N MET A 1 44.18 -82.20 -17.13
CA MET A 1 43.54 -83.16 -18.08
C MET A 1 42.50 -82.27 -18.86
N ILE A 2 42.87 -82.10 -20.09
CA ILE A 2 42.03 -82.17 -21.29
C ILE A 2 41.03 -81.00 -21.41
N GLU A 3 41.34 -80.07 -22.24
CA GLU A 3 41.36 -79.93 -23.75
C GLU A 3 40.01 -79.47 -24.33
N ARG A 4 40.12 -78.37 -25.08
CA ARG A 4 39.53 -78.09 -26.43
C ARG A 4 38.06 -77.79 -26.48
N GLY A 5 37.57 -76.86 -27.25
CA GLY A 5 38.04 -76.15 -28.43
C GLY A 5 36.99 -75.23 -29.01
N LEU A 6 37.48 -74.24 -29.61
CA LEU A 6 37.19 -73.60 -30.90
C LEU A 6 35.79 -73.81 -31.52
N ARG A 7 35.08 -72.76 -31.88
CA ARG A 7 34.86 -72.36 -33.31
C ARG A 7 33.95 -71.13 -33.38
N ARG A 8 34.50 -70.20 -34.08
CA ARG A 8 33.99 -69.07 -34.84
C ARG A 8 32.65 -69.30 -35.49
N MET A 9 31.71 -68.33 -35.48
CA MET A 9 30.94 -68.00 -36.68
C MET A 9 30.48 -66.57 -36.64
N ALA A 10 30.99 -65.76 -37.57
CA ALA A 10 30.55 -64.42 -37.92
C ALA A 10 29.27 -64.52 -38.72
N VAL A 11 28.24 -63.79 -38.34
CA VAL A 11 27.11 -63.52 -39.28
C VAL A 11 26.93 -62.00 -39.38
N LEU A 12 27.25 -61.51 -40.53
CA LEU A 12 26.96 -60.16 -40.99
C LEU A 12 25.46 -60.10 -41.28
N LEU A 13 24.76 -59.16 -40.67
CA LEU A 13 23.41 -58.73 -41.07
C LEU A 13 23.37 -57.23 -41.27
N LEU A 14 23.30 -56.87 -42.50
CA LEU A 14 22.99 -55.57 -43.10
C LEU A 14 21.54 -55.24 -42.78
N GLY A 15 21.27 -54.15 -42.09
CA GLY A 15 19.90 -53.69 -41.70
C GLY A 15 19.73 -52.19 -41.79
N VAL A 16 19.33 -51.77 -42.97
CA VAL A 16 18.46 -50.64 -43.34
C VAL A 16 18.35 -49.47 -42.37
N ALA A 17 18.95 -48.35 -42.74
CA ALA A 17 18.70 -47.04 -42.20
C ALA A 17 17.29 -46.56 -42.60
N LEU A 18 16.37 -46.50 -41.67
CA LEU A 18 15.13 -45.74 -41.78
C LEU A 18 15.35 -44.34 -41.19
N CYS A 19 15.45 -43.34 -42.07
CA CYS A 19 15.30 -41.94 -41.72
C CYS A 19 13.89 -41.70 -41.19
N ALA A 20 13.73 -41.63 -39.87
CA ALA A 20 12.55 -41.04 -39.25
C ALA A 20 12.84 -39.56 -39.04
N CYS A 21 12.25 -38.70 -39.86
CA CYS A 21 12.08 -37.26 -39.57
C CYS A 21 11.23 -37.13 -38.33
N GLY A 22 11.86 -37.10 -37.16
CA GLY A 22 11.23 -36.69 -35.90
C GLY A 22 11.01 -35.19 -35.93
N ARG A 23 9.74 -34.79 -35.92
CA ARG A 23 9.31 -33.43 -35.63
C ARG A 23 10.06 -32.92 -34.41
N ALA A 24 10.72 -31.77 -34.55
CA ALA A 24 11.16 -30.95 -33.43
C ALA A 24 9.92 -30.55 -32.63
N GLY A 25 9.60 -31.35 -31.63
CA GLY A 25 8.76 -30.91 -30.51
C GLY A 25 9.52 -29.80 -29.82
N GLY A 26 8.99 -28.59 -29.86
CA GLY A 26 9.53 -27.48 -29.06
C GLY A 26 9.60 -27.96 -27.62
N GLU A 27 10.77 -28.00 -27.05
CA GLU A 27 10.98 -28.13 -25.63
C GLU A 27 10.22 -26.96 -25.00
N ALA A 28 9.06 -27.25 -24.42
CA ALA A 28 8.49 -26.38 -23.41
C ALA A 28 9.59 -26.28 -22.32
N GLY A 29 10.28 -25.14 -22.30
CA GLY A 29 11.32 -24.88 -21.31
C GLY A 29 10.76 -25.24 -19.95
N VAL A 30 11.39 -26.19 -19.28
CA VAL A 30 11.11 -26.50 -17.88
C VAL A 30 11.40 -25.19 -17.14
N ALA A 31 10.35 -24.47 -16.76
CA ALA A 31 10.49 -23.29 -15.92
C ALA A 31 11.28 -23.74 -14.69
N GLY A 32 12.45 -23.15 -14.47
CA GLY A 32 13.24 -23.41 -13.27
C GLY A 32 12.38 -23.19 -12.02
N PRO A 33 12.83 -23.67 -10.85
CA PRO A 33 12.08 -23.49 -9.61
C PRO A 33 11.72 -22.00 -9.44
N ALA A 34 10.43 -21.73 -9.16
CA ALA A 34 9.94 -20.38 -8.90
C ALA A 34 10.79 -19.71 -7.81
N TRP A 35 11.17 -18.45 -8.00
CA TRP A 35 11.88 -17.70 -6.97
C TRP A 35 11.02 -17.54 -5.72
N ARG A 36 9.74 -17.21 -5.89
CA ARG A 36 8.75 -17.09 -4.79
C ARG A 36 7.33 -17.40 -5.24
N SER A 37 6.50 -17.79 -4.26
CA SER A 37 5.04 -17.81 -4.39
C SER A 37 4.45 -16.78 -3.45
N PHE A 38 3.50 -16.00 -3.91
CA PHE A 38 2.84 -14.95 -3.15
C PHE A 38 1.35 -15.28 -2.99
N ALA A 39 0.87 -15.34 -1.75
CA ALA A 39 -0.55 -15.49 -1.45
C ALA A 39 -1.24 -14.13 -1.56
N ASN A 40 -2.14 -13.99 -2.52
CA ASN A 40 -2.85 -12.76 -2.82
C ASN A 40 -4.02 -12.52 -1.86
N ALA A 41 -4.40 -11.26 -1.68
CA ALA A 41 -5.54 -10.87 -0.87
C ALA A 41 -6.90 -11.33 -1.45
N ASP A 42 -6.95 -11.69 -2.74
CA ASP A 42 -8.12 -12.30 -3.41
C ASP A 42 -8.21 -13.83 -3.21
N GLY A 43 -7.31 -14.41 -2.42
CA GLY A 43 -7.23 -15.86 -2.17
C GLY A 43 -6.47 -16.65 -3.25
N SER A 44 -6.07 -16.03 -4.34
CA SER A 44 -5.24 -16.68 -5.37
C SER A 44 -3.76 -16.70 -4.98
N VAL A 45 -2.94 -17.45 -5.74
CA VAL A 45 -1.48 -17.49 -5.56
C VAL A 45 -0.81 -17.02 -6.84
N THR A 46 0.15 -16.11 -6.73
CA THR A 46 0.99 -15.67 -7.84
C THR A 46 2.38 -16.26 -7.70
N VAL A 47 2.85 -16.93 -8.76
CA VAL A 47 4.23 -17.41 -8.88
C VAL A 47 5.08 -16.27 -9.44
N ILE A 48 6.14 -15.89 -8.71
CA ILE A 48 7.11 -14.87 -9.12
C ILE A 48 8.38 -15.62 -9.54
N PRO A 49 8.73 -15.60 -10.83
CA PRO A 49 9.79 -16.49 -11.37
C PRO A 49 11.21 -16.04 -10.97
N HIS A 50 11.43 -14.76 -10.76
CA HIS A 50 12.71 -14.15 -10.35
C HIS A 50 12.47 -12.92 -9.50
N ALA A 51 13.52 -12.42 -8.82
CA ALA A 51 13.44 -11.15 -8.09
C ALA A 51 13.07 -10.02 -9.04
N PRO A 52 11.98 -9.28 -8.77
CA PRO A 52 11.49 -8.24 -9.67
C PRO A 52 12.52 -7.10 -9.84
N GLN A 53 12.66 -6.64 -11.08
CA GLN A 53 13.52 -5.50 -11.45
C GLN A 53 12.72 -4.35 -12.06
N ARG A 54 11.47 -4.59 -12.42
CA ARG A 54 10.60 -3.62 -13.09
C ARG A 54 9.17 -3.76 -12.59
N ILE A 55 8.85 -3.02 -11.55
CA ILE A 55 7.52 -3.09 -10.91
C ILE A 55 6.62 -2.01 -11.49
N LEU A 56 5.41 -2.40 -11.90
CA LEU A 56 4.29 -1.51 -12.18
C LEU A 56 3.31 -1.56 -11.00
N SER A 57 3.04 -0.43 -10.37
CA SER A 57 1.96 -0.32 -9.39
C SER A 57 0.72 0.32 -10.02
N THR A 58 -0.40 -0.39 -10.02
CA THR A 58 -1.67 0.16 -10.48
C THR A 58 -2.38 1.00 -9.40
N SER A 59 -1.82 1.02 -8.19
CA SER A 59 -2.38 1.72 -7.04
C SER A 59 -1.44 2.84 -6.56
N VAL A 60 -1.92 4.08 -6.64
CA VAL A 60 -1.20 5.25 -6.11
C VAL A 60 -1.00 5.16 -4.58
N ALA A 61 -1.90 4.48 -3.87
CA ALA A 61 -1.83 4.29 -2.43
C ALA A 61 -0.70 3.32 -2.00
N ILE A 62 -0.37 2.33 -2.85
CA ILE A 62 0.68 1.34 -2.56
C ILE A 62 2.07 1.85 -3.00
N SER A 63 2.13 2.70 -4.03
CA SER A 63 3.39 3.14 -4.66
C SER A 63 4.35 3.83 -3.69
N GLY A 64 3.83 4.63 -2.74
CA GLY A 64 4.66 5.26 -1.71
C GLY A 64 5.41 4.23 -0.85
N THR A 65 4.77 3.12 -0.49
CA THR A 65 5.42 2.06 0.29
C THR A 65 6.48 1.31 -0.52
N LEU A 66 6.24 1.02 -1.81
CA LEU A 66 7.26 0.46 -2.71
C LEU A 66 8.50 1.36 -2.80
N LEU A 67 8.29 2.68 -2.94
CA LEU A 67 9.38 3.65 -2.94
C LEU A 67 10.13 3.70 -1.60
N ALA A 68 9.42 3.60 -0.48
CA ALA A 68 10.04 3.63 0.86
C ALA A 68 10.98 2.46 1.10
N ILE A 69 10.65 1.27 0.58
CA ILE A 69 11.49 0.07 0.71
C ILE A 69 12.51 -0.08 -0.44
N ASP A 70 12.69 0.95 -1.25
CA ASP A 70 13.61 0.97 -2.39
C ASP A 70 13.34 -0.11 -3.46
N ALA A 71 12.09 -0.62 -3.54
CA ALA A 71 11.70 -1.55 -4.60
C ALA A 71 11.79 -0.88 -5.99
N PRO A 72 12.15 -1.64 -7.05
CA PRO A 72 12.40 -1.10 -8.38
C PRO A 72 11.10 -0.72 -9.11
N LEU A 73 10.37 0.26 -8.58
CA LEU A 73 9.16 0.81 -9.16
C LEU A 73 9.52 1.61 -10.40
N VAL A 74 9.08 1.15 -11.57
CA VAL A 74 9.33 1.84 -12.86
C VAL A 74 8.14 2.66 -13.33
N ALA A 75 6.92 2.28 -12.93
CA ALA A 75 5.72 3.02 -13.26
C ALA A 75 4.65 2.91 -12.16
N SER A 76 3.84 3.94 -12.01
CA SER A 76 2.77 4.01 -11.03
C SER A 76 1.53 4.67 -11.62
N ALA A 77 0.35 4.21 -11.22
CA ALA A 77 -0.86 5.02 -11.35
C ALA A 77 -0.74 6.30 -10.52
N SER A 78 -1.56 7.28 -10.84
CA SER A 78 -1.63 8.59 -10.20
C SER A 78 -3.04 8.85 -9.64
N ASN A 79 -3.21 9.94 -8.90
CA ASN A 79 -4.52 10.36 -8.42
C ASN A 79 -5.46 10.79 -9.58
N ALA A 80 -6.71 11.09 -9.30
CA ALA A 80 -7.70 11.47 -10.33
C ALA A 80 -7.32 12.72 -11.15
N ARG A 81 -6.35 13.53 -10.69
CA ARG A 81 -5.81 14.69 -11.39
C ARG A 81 -4.56 14.38 -12.22
N GLY A 82 -4.18 13.11 -12.32
CA GLY A 82 -2.96 12.69 -13.01
C GLY A 82 -1.67 13.05 -12.28
N GLN A 83 -1.71 13.22 -10.97
CA GLN A 83 -0.56 13.57 -10.14
C GLN A 83 -0.23 12.46 -9.14
N TYR A 84 1.04 12.26 -8.84
CA TYR A 84 1.44 11.46 -7.70
C TYR A 84 1.00 12.12 -6.39
N PHE A 85 0.86 11.35 -5.32
CA PHE A 85 0.68 11.93 -4.00
C PHE A 85 1.89 12.79 -3.65
N ALA A 86 1.63 14.00 -3.13
CA ALA A 86 2.64 15.04 -2.94
C ALA A 86 3.79 14.60 -2.02
N GLN A 87 3.47 13.80 -0.99
CA GLN A 87 4.45 13.32 0.00
C GLN A 87 5.59 12.47 -0.59
N TRP A 88 5.37 11.79 -1.72
CA TRP A 88 6.42 10.98 -2.36
C TRP A 88 6.69 11.36 -3.84
N ALA A 89 5.99 12.36 -4.38
CA ALA A 89 6.13 12.77 -5.77
C ALA A 89 7.56 13.16 -6.15
N ALA A 90 8.30 13.79 -5.24
CA ALA A 90 9.71 14.17 -5.47
C ALA A 90 10.60 12.94 -5.62
N VAL A 91 10.40 11.93 -4.77
CA VAL A 91 11.15 10.66 -4.82
C VAL A 91 10.85 9.90 -6.11
N ALA A 92 9.57 9.82 -6.50
CA ALA A 92 9.17 9.16 -7.75
C ALA A 92 9.84 9.82 -8.97
N ARG A 93 9.82 11.15 -9.05
CA ARG A 93 10.49 11.88 -10.15
C ARG A 93 12.01 11.67 -10.15
N ALA A 94 12.65 11.72 -8.99
CA ALA A 94 14.09 11.49 -8.88
C ALA A 94 14.51 10.09 -9.32
N ARG A 95 13.62 9.09 -9.16
CA ARG A 95 13.84 7.70 -9.60
C ARG A 95 13.34 7.42 -11.03
N GLY A 96 12.83 8.42 -11.73
CA GLY A 96 12.34 8.26 -13.10
C GLY A 96 11.08 7.39 -13.21
N VAL A 97 10.25 7.33 -12.16
CA VAL A 97 8.98 6.58 -12.20
C VAL A 97 8.04 7.21 -13.22
N GLU A 98 7.56 6.40 -14.17
CA GLU A 98 6.61 6.84 -15.19
C GLU A 98 5.19 6.93 -14.62
N ASN A 99 4.44 7.95 -15.04
CA ASN A 99 3.01 8.06 -14.69
C ASN A 99 2.19 7.25 -15.69
N ALA A 100 1.72 6.10 -15.28
CA ALA A 100 1.04 5.15 -16.16
C ALA A 100 -0.37 5.61 -16.55
N TRP A 101 -1.18 6.03 -15.58
CA TRP A 101 -2.57 6.53 -15.78
C TRP A 101 -3.13 7.15 -14.50
N PRO A 102 -4.14 8.00 -14.60
CA PRO A 102 -4.90 8.46 -13.44
C PRO A 102 -5.86 7.38 -12.92
N VAL A 103 -6.16 7.42 -11.63
CA VAL A 103 -7.16 6.57 -10.97
C VAL A 103 -8.45 6.48 -11.79
N GLY A 104 -8.94 5.26 -11.99
CA GLY A 104 -10.16 4.96 -12.74
C GLY A 104 -9.98 4.86 -14.27
N ALA A 105 -8.77 5.10 -14.80
CA ALA A 105 -8.49 5.08 -16.25
C ALA A 105 -7.35 4.12 -16.60
N VAL A 106 -7.48 2.84 -16.18
CA VAL A 106 -6.45 1.81 -16.44
C VAL A 106 -6.13 1.75 -17.93
N ASN A 107 -4.84 1.88 -18.25
CA ASN A 107 -4.31 1.85 -19.62
C ASN A 107 -3.40 0.64 -19.80
N LEU A 108 -3.93 -0.40 -20.47
CA LEU A 108 -3.18 -1.63 -20.71
C LEU A 108 -2.02 -1.43 -21.70
N GLU A 109 -2.13 -0.51 -22.64
CA GLU A 109 -1.05 -0.19 -23.58
C GLU A 109 0.16 0.40 -22.84
N ALA A 110 -0.12 1.33 -21.88
CA ALA A 110 0.91 1.85 -21.02
C ALA A 110 1.53 0.74 -20.13
N ALA A 111 0.71 -0.19 -19.62
CA ALA A 111 1.21 -1.33 -18.87
C ALA A 111 2.15 -2.22 -19.71
N TYR A 112 1.83 -2.46 -20.97
CA TYR A 112 2.72 -3.19 -21.91
C TYR A 112 4.00 -2.41 -22.21
N ALA A 113 3.89 -1.11 -22.42
CA ALA A 113 5.02 -0.25 -22.81
C ALA A 113 6.13 -0.22 -21.75
N VAL A 114 5.78 -0.21 -20.46
CA VAL A 114 6.75 -0.21 -19.35
C VAL A 114 7.43 -1.57 -19.14
N ARG A 115 6.96 -2.63 -19.78
CA ARG A 115 7.53 -4.00 -19.72
C ARG A 115 7.82 -4.43 -18.28
N PRO A 116 6.81 -4.48 -17.40
CA PRO A 116 7.00 -4.88 -16.01
C PRO A 116 7.31 -6.38 -15.92
N ASP A 117 8.04 -6.77 -14.90
CA ASP A 117 8.23 -8.18 -14.49
C ASP A 117 7.45 -8.53 -13.22
N LEU A 118 6.83 -7.53 -12.59
CA LEU A 118 5.82 -7.67 -11.55
C LEU A 118 4.81 -6.53 -11.64
N ILE A 119 3.53 -6.86 -11.51
CA ILE A 119 2.46 -5.88 -11.38
C ILE A 119 1.84 -5.99 -9.99
N VAL A 120 1.59 -4.83 -9.36
CA VAL A 120 0.96 -4.74 -8.03
C VAL A 120 -0.41 -4.09 -8.17
N VAL A 121 -1.45 -4.78 -7.72
CA VAL A 121 -2.86 -4.36 -7.80
C VAL A 121 -3.43 -4.24 -6.39
N ALA A 122 -4.21 -3.20 -6.14
CA ALA A 122 -5.01 -3.09 -4.92
C ALA A 122 -6.31 -3.89 -5.05
N LEU A 123 -6.64 -4.69 -4.03
CA LEU A 123 -7.90 -5.45 -3.98
C LEU A 123 -9.11 -4.51 -3.99
N ASN A 124 -9.05 -3.43 -3.21
CA ASN A 124 -10.14 -2.50 -2.95
C ASN A 124 -9.67 -1.05 -3.16
N GLY A 125 -10.63 -0.14 -3.13
CA GLY A 125 -10.38 1.30 -3.27
C GLY A 125 -10.63 1.81 -4.69
N ASN A 126 -10.67 3.13 -4.83
CA ASN A 126 -10.91 3.78 -6.12
C ASN A 126 -9.75 3.60 -7.11
N ASP A 127 -8.58 3.21 -6.62
CA ASP A 127 -7.36 2.93 -7.38
C ASP A 127 -7.14 1.43 -7.64
N SER A 128 -8.17 0.62 -7.40
CA SER A 128 -8.16 -0.81 -7.72
C SER A 128 -8.27 -1.04 -9.22
N ALA A 129 -7.41 -1.90 -9.77
CA ALA A 129 -7.47 -2.38 -11.15
C ALA A 129 -7.98 -3.83 -11.23
N MET A 130 -8.72 -4.29 -10.23
CA MET A 130 -9.32 -5.64 -10.20
C MET A 130 -10.17 -5.96 -11.44
N PRO A 131 -10.97 -5.05 -12.01
CA PRO A 131 -11.69 -5.33 -13.26
C PRO A 131 -10.79 -5.72 -14.43
N GLN A 132 -9.52 -5.27 -14.45
CA GLN A 132 -8.54 -5.57 -15.49
C GLN A 132 -7.53 -6.64 -15.07
N LEU A 133 -7.73 -7.34 -13.95
CA LEU A 133 -6.76 -8.28 -13.38
C LEU A 133 -6.37 -9.40 -14.36
N ALA A 134 -7.34 -9.92 -15.12
CA ALA A 134 -7.10 -11.00 -16.09
C ALA A 134 -6.17 -10.56 -17.23
N GLU A 135 -6.32 -9.33 -17.71
CA GLU A 135 -5.47 -8.72 -18.72
C GLU A 135 -4.08 -8.39 -18.18
N LEU A 136 -3.98 -7.84 -16.97
CA LEU A 136 -2.71 -7.54 -16.31
C LEU A 136 -1.89 -8.82 -16.08
N ARG A 137 -2.53 -9.91 -15.69
CA ARG A 137 -1.88 -11.23 -15.54
C ARG A 137 -1.32 -11.81 -16.84
N ARG A 138 -1.78 -11.34 -18.01
CA ARG A 138 -1.20 -11.71 -19.30
C ARG A 138 0.06 -10.92 -19.65
N ILE A 139 0.26 -9.77 -18.99
CA ILE A 139 1.44 -8.91 -19.19
C ILE A 139 2.60 -9.41 -18.32
N ALA A 140 2.35 -9.61 -17.01
CA ALA A 140 3.36 -10.06 -16.07
C ALA A 140 2.72 -10.74 -14.85
N PRO A 141 3.50 -11.48 -14.04
CA PRO A 141 3.08 -11.91 -12.71
C PRO A 141 2.44 -10.74 -11.96
N THR A 142 1.21 -10.95 -11.44
CA THR A 142 0.43 -9.88 -10.82
C THR A 142 0.02 -10.29 -9.42
N ILE A 143 0.44 -9.52 -8.43
CA ILE A 143 0.04 -9.70 -7.02
C ILE A 143 -1.12 -8.76 -6.66
N VAL A 144 -1.98 -9.22 -5.78
CA VAL A 144 -3.14 -8.48 -5.27
C VAL A 144 -2.99 -8.25 -3.78
N LEU A 145 -3.03 -7.00 -3.34
CA LEU A 145 -2.84 -6.58 -1.97
C LEU A 145 -4.06 -5.83 -1.44
N ASP A 146 -4.41 -6.04 -0.20
CA ASP A 146 -5.35 -5.19 0.52
C ASP A 146 -4.58 -4.23 1.44
N TYR A 147 -4.68 -2.94 1.18
CA TYR A 147 -4.05 -1.90 2.00
C TYR A 147 -5.03 -1.23 2.98
N GLY A 148 -6.30 -1.65 2.96
CA GLY A 148 -7.39 -0.94 3.63
C GLY A 148 -7.26 -0.86 5.14
N ASP A 149 -7.08 -2.00 5.80
CA ASP A 149 -7.02 -2.12 7.26
C ASP A 149 -5.58 -2.33 7.76
N ARG A 150 -4.57 -1.91 6.99
CA ARG A 150 -3.14 -2.12 7.29
C ARG A 150 -2.41 -0.82 7.52
N THR A 151 -1.42 -0.88 8.40
CA THR A 151 -0.40 0.16 8.51
C THR A 151 0.56 0.08 7.33
N TRP A 152 1.28 1.17 7.04
CA TRP A 152 2.31 1.15 6.02
C TRP A 152 3.45 0.15 6.36
N GLN A 153 3.71 -0.10 7.66
CA GLN A 153 4.69 -1.08 8.12
C GLN A 153 4.29 -2.51 7.71
N GLU A 154 3.02 -2.88 7.97
CA GLU A 154 2.49 -4.19 7.59
C GLU A 154 2.54 -4.37 6.06
N LEU A 155 2.19 -3.33 5.31
CA LEU A 155 2.26 -3.32 3.86
C LEU A 155 3.71 -3.40 3.35
N ALA A 156 4.65 -2.69 4.01
CA ALA A 156 6.07 -2.72 3.66
C ALA A 156 6.68 -4.12 3.84
N LEU A 157 6.34 -4.83 4.93
CA LEU A 157 6.78 -6.20 5.14
C LEU A 157 6.24 -7.16 4.07
N GLU A 158 4.99 -7.00 3.69
CA GLU A 158 4.37 -7.84 2.66
C GLU A 158 4.97 -7.57 1.28
N LEU A 159 5.12 -6.31 0.90
CA LEU A 159 5.79 -5.90 -0.33
C LEU A 159 7.27 -6.29 -0.34
N GLY A 160 7.96 -6.16 0.80
CA GLY A 160 9.33 -6.64 0.96
C GLY A 160 9.46 -8.10 0.60
N ARG A 161 8.57 -8.96 1.14
CA ARG A 161 8.53 -10.40 0.79
C ARG A 161 8.24 -10.65 -0.68
N ALA A 162 7.34 -9.86 -1.29
CA ALA A 162 7.01 -10.02 -2.71
C ALA A 162 8.13 -9.59 -3.65
N THR A 163 8.97 -8.65 -3.24
CA THR A 163 9.96 -7.98 -4.09
C THR A 163 11.42 -8.25 -3.74
N GLY A 164 11.69 -8.98 -2.62
CA GLY A 164 13.06 -9.25 -2.16
C GLY A 164 13.68 -8.10 -1.38
N HIS A 165 12.87 -7.20 -0.84
CA HIS A 165 13.32 -6.02 -0.09
C HIS A 165 12.99 -6.12 1.41
N GLU A 166 12.98 -7.34 1.98
CA GLU A 166 12.62 -7.59 3.38
C GLU A 166 13.53 -6.84 4.35
N GLN A 167 14.83 -6.87 4.08
CA GLN A 167 15.80 -6.16 4.93
C GLN A 167 15.52 -4.66 4.92
N ARG A 168 15.29 -4.09 3.74
CA ARG A 168 15.03 -2.67 3.60
C ARG A 168 13.71 -2.24 4.26
N ALA A 169 12.68 -3.10 4.16
CA ALA A 169 11.41 -2.88 4.86
C ALA A 169 11.62 -2.86 6.38
N ALA A 170 12.36 -3.83 6.93
CA ALA A 170 12.66 -3.90 8.36
C ALA A 170 13.49 -2.68 8.84
N GLU A 171 14.48 -2.24 8.07
CA GLU A 171 15.29 -1.04 8.36
C GLU A 171 14.41 0.21 8.41
N ARG A 172 13.55 0.43 7.41
CA ARG A 172 12.65 1.59 7.36
C ARG A 172 11.66 1.62 8.53
N ILE A 173 11.15 0.47 8.92
CA ILE A 173 10.26 0.35 10.07
C ILE A 173 11.01 0.72 11.35
N ALA A 174 12.20 0.15 11.56
CA ALA A 174 13.01 0.43 12.75
C ALA A 174 13.42 1.90 12.86
N GLU A 175 13.83 2.53 11.74
CA GLU A 175 14.15 3.96 11.66
C GLU A 175 12.94 4.83 12.04
N PHE A 176 11.77 4.47 11.53
CA PHE A 176 10.54 5.20 11.81
C PHE A 176 10.07 5.04 13.26
N ASP A 177 10.08 3.81 13.79
CA ASP A 177 9.68 3.51 15.16
C ASP A 177 10.61 4.21 16.18
N GLN A 178 11.92 4.25 15.89
CA GLN A 178 12.87 5.03 16.68
C GLN A 178 12.54 6.52 16.67
N ARG A 179 12.18 7.08 15.52
CA ARG A 179 11.75 8.49 15.41
C ARG A 179 10.48 8.76 16.21
N VAL A 180 9.47 7.89 16.12
CA VAL A 180 8.23 7.99 16.90
C VAL A 180 8.55 7.98 18.41
N ALA A 181 9.41 7.05 18.85
CA ALA A 181 9.82 6.97 20.25
C ALA A 181 10.54 8.26 20.73
N GLN A 182 11.44 8.82 19.91
CA GLN A 182 12.14 10.08 20.20
C GLN A 182 11.15 11.26 20.33
N VAL A 183 10.19 11.36 19.42
CA VAL A 183 9.17 12.41 19.46
C VAL A 183 8.27 12.20 20.68
N ARG A 184 7.82 10.97 20.93
CA ARG A 184 7.00 10.61 22.10
C ARG A 184 7.65 11.04 23.42
N ALA A 185 8.97 10.93 23.54
CA ALA A 185 9.71 11.26 24.76
C ALA A 185 9.77 12.77 25.04
N ARG A 186 9.61 13.64 24.02
CA ARG A 186 9.73 15.08 24.16
C ARG A 186 8.45 15.88 23.99
N ILE A 187 7.37 15.25 23.50
CA ILE A 187 6.07 15.94 23.39
C ILE A 187 5.24 15.80 24.66
N VAL A 188 4.30 16.72 24.84
CA VAL A 188 3.26 16.65 25.86
C VAL A 188 1.90 16.72 25.18
N PRO A 189 1.29 15.57 24.88
CA PRO A 189 -0.06 15.55 24.35
C PRO A 189 -1.04 16.30 25.24
N PRO A 190 -2.01 17.03 24.68
CA PRO A 190 -3.06 17.69 25.46
C PRO A 190 -3.83 16.67 26.32
N ALA A 191 -4.23 17.11 27.51
CA ALA A 191 -5.02 16.27 28.41
C ALA A 191 -6.42 16.02 27.86
N GLY A 192 -6.87 14.77 27.96
CA GLY A 192 -8.19 14.30 27.52
C GLY A 192 -8.14 13.59 26.18
N LYS A 193 -9.31 13.18 25.73
CA LYS A 193 -9.47 12.42 24.47
C LYS A 193 -9.13 13.26 23.23
N THR A 194 -8.66 12.57 22.21
CA THR A 194 -8.33 13.12 20.89
C THR A 194 -9.11 12.36 19.83
N ASN A 195 -9.72 13.05 18.88
CA ASN A 195 -10.31 12.43 17.69
C ASN A 195 -9.64 12.92 16.40
N ILE A 196 -9.88 12.18 15.33
CA ILE A 196 -9.31 12.46 14.01
C ILE A 196 -10.45 12.45 13.00
N VAL A 197 -10.69 13.56 12.34
CA VAL A 197 -11.86 13.77 11.49
C VAL A 197 -11.45 14.19 10.08
N SER A 198 -12.02 13.55 9.07
CA SER A 198 -12.03 14.05 7.70
C SER A 198 -13.31 14.87 7.49
N PHE A 199 -13.21 16.19 7.62
CA PHE A 199 -14.37 17.07 7.57
C PHE A 199 -14.77 17.43 6.15
N ASN A 200 -15.87 16.85 5.69
CA ASN A 200 -16.43 17.10 4.35
C ASN A 200 -17.61 18.10 4.39
N GLY A 201 -18.20 18.31 5.58
CA GLY A 201 -19.32 19.24 5.78
C GLY A 201 -20.70 18.61 5.66
N ALA A 202 -21.72 19.47 5.62
CA ALA A 202 -23.12 19.08 5.56
C ALA A 202 -23.46 18.30 4.29
N GLY A 203 -24.35 17.33 4.40
CA GLY A 203 -24.81 16.48 3.28
C GLY A 203 -23.78 15.44 2.81
N MET A 204 -22.63 15.37 3.47
CA MET A 204 -21.56 14.41 3.16
C MET A 204 -21.30 13.50 4.35
N GLY A 205 -20.81 12.29 4.09
CA GLY A 205 -20.22 11.47 5.13
C GLY A 205 -18.91 12.08 5.61
N ASN A 206 -18.72 12.15 6.92
CA ASN A 206 -17.52 12.70 7.55
C ASN A 206 -16.78 11.57 8.26
N PRO A 207 -15.73 11.00 7.66
CA PRO A 207 -14.97 9.92 8.28
C PRO A 207 -14.33 10.36 9.60
N VAL A 208 -14.59 9.60 10.67
CA VAL A 208 -13.92 9.72 11.95
C VAL A 208 -13.06 8.47 12.11
N ALA A 209 -11.76 8.67 12.30
CA ALA A 209 -10.82 7.57 12.42
C ALA A 209 -11.01 6.81 13.73
N THR A 210 -10.91 5.49 13.68
CA THR A 210 -10.91 4.60 14.85
C THR A 210 -9.48 4.45 15.39
N GLY A 211 -9.33 3.91 16.59
CA GLY A 211 -8.02 3.56 17.15
C GLY A 211 -7.28 2.48 16.33
N GLU A 212 -8.02 1.64 15.58
CA GLU A 212 -7.43 0.63 14.71
C GLU A 212 -6.92 1.19 13.37
N SER A 213 -7.30 2.40 13.01
CA SER A 213 -6.80 3.05 11.80
C SER A 213 -5.28 3.30 11.86
N ALA A 214 -4.63 3.43 10.71
CA ALA A 214 -3.22 3.80 10.65
C ALA A 214 -2.95 5.15 11.36
N HIS A 215 -3.88 6.09 11.27
CA HIS A 215 -3.82 7.37 11.98
C HIS A 215 -3.95 7.19 13.50
N GLY A 216 -4.94 6.40 13.92
CA GLY A 216 -5.19 6.11 15.33
C GLY A 216 -3.98 5.44 15.98
N ARG A 217 -3.46 4.38 15.36
CA ARG A 217 -2.26 3.68 15.84
C ARG A 217 -1.04 4.60 15.94
N LEU A 218 -0.85 5.50 14.96
CA LEU A 218 0.26 6.46 14.98
C LEU A 218 0.13 7.46 16.12
N LEU A 219 -1.05 8.07 16.31
CA LEU A 219 -1.27 9.01 17.40
C LEU A 219 -1.21 8.33 18.78
N ALA A 220 -1.73 7.10 18.91
CA ALA A 220 -1.60 6.32 20.13
C ALA A 220 -0.12 6.01 20.47
N ALA A 221 0.70 5.66 19.47
CA ALA A 221 2.15 5.47 19.63
C ALA A 221 2.86 6.76 20.09
N LEU A 222 2.39 7.93 19.66
CA LEU A 222 2.84 9.24 20.12
C LEU A 222 2.25 9.64 21.50
N GLY A 223 1.33 8.82 22.04
CA GLY A 223 0.79 8.96 23.39
C GLY A 223 -0.47 9.79 23.52
N PHE A 224 -1.19 10.00 22.43
CA PHE A 224 -2.53 10.57 22.49
C PHE A 224 -3.54 9.51 22.95
N ASP A 225 -4.50 9.93 23.79
CA ASP A 225 -5.64 9.09 24.20
C ASP A 225 -6.78 9.29 23.20
N LEU A 226 -7.20 8.24 22.51
CA LEU A 226 -8.15 8.36 21.40
C LEU A 226 -9.60 8.22 21.86
N GLU A 227 -10.48 9.01 21.24
CA GLU A 227 -11.92 8.83 21.28
C GLU A 227 -12.33 7.84 20.19
N GLU A 228 -13.03 6.77 20.58
CA GLU A 228 -13.65 5.86 19.62
C GLU A 228 -14.98 6.44 19.14
N PRO A 229 -15.18 6.60 17.81
CA PRO A 229 -16.48 7.01 17.29
C PRO A 229 -17.53 5.92 17.48
N ASP A 230 -18.79 6.33 17.67
CA ASP A 230 -19.91 5.40 17.81
C ASP A 230 -20.11 4.57 16.52
N PRO A 231 -19.96 3.24 16.55
CA PRO A 231 -20.16 2.39 15.38
C PRO A 231 -21.53 2.52 14.72
N ALA A 232 -22.56 2.92 15.48
CA ALA A 232 -23.91 3.14 14.98
C ALA A 232 -24.01 4.33 13.99
N TRP A 233 -22.97 5.18 13.91
CA TRP A 233 -22.92 6.27 12.93
C TRP A 233 -22.51 5.83 11.53
N GLN A 234 -22.11 4.58 11.35
CA GLN A 234 -21.65 4.08 10.07
C GLN A 234 -22.75 4.13 9.00
N THR A 235 -22.57 4.99 7.99
CA THR A 235 -23.48 5.13 6.84
C THR A 235 -23.00 4.38 5.61
N ASN A 236 -21.73 3.98 5.60
CA ASN A 236 -21.11 3.27 4.49
C ASN A 236 -21.28 1.75 4.69
N THR A 237 -21.58 1.00 3.63
CA THR A 237 -21.66 -0.46 3.63
C THR A 237 -20.28 -1.15 3.59
N ALA A 238 -19.19 -0.39 3.51
CA ALA A 238 -17.84 -0.95 3.52
C ALA A 238 -17.53 -1.56 4.89
N THR A 239 -17.01 -2.78 4.88
CA THR A 239 -16.63 -3.54 6.08
C THR A 239 -15.30 -3.09 6.72
N ARG A 240 -14.76 -1.94 6.29
CA ARG A 240 -13.50 -1.40 6.79
C ARG A 240 -13.65 -0.90 8.22
N LYS A 241 -12.61 -1.12 9.03
CA LYS A 241 -12.57 -0.76 10.44
C LYS A 241 -11.79 0.53 10.73
N ASP A 242 -11.14 1.09 9.73
CA ASP A 242 -10.27 2.26 9.85
C ASP A 242 -11.03 3.56 10.13
N PHE A 243 -12.27 3.68 9.61
CA PHE A 243 -13.10 4.87 9.76
C PHE A 243 -14.57 4.52 9.98
N ILE A 244 -15.24 5.30 10.83
CA ILE A 244 -16.71 5.40 10.88
C ILE A 244 -17.13 6.60 10.03
N TRP A 245 -17.92 6.35 9.00
CA TRP A 245 -18.46 7.38 8.10
C TRP A 245 -19.69 8.02 8.73
N ALA A 246 -19.45 8.97 9.62
CA ALA A 246 -20.49 9.64 10.40
C ALA A 246 -21.29 10.61 9.53
N PRO A 247 -22.63 10.65 9.66
CA PRO A 247 -23.44 11.77 9.19
C PRO A 247 -22.95 13.06 9.83
N TYR A 248 -23.08 14.17 9.10
CA TYR A 248 -22.69 15.50 9.59
C TYR A 248 -23.36 15.85 10.94
N GLU A 249 -24.63 15.47 11.11
CA GLU A 249 -25.47 15.73 12.28
C GLU A 249 -24.97 15.00 13.55
N ASN A 250 -24.13 13.98 13.38
CA ASN A 250 -23.55 13.23 14.52
C ASN A 250 -22.23 13.85 15.01
N LEU A 251 -21.55 14.67 14.21
CA LEU A 251 -20.28 15.29 14.61
C LEU A 251 -20.37 16.09 15.93
N PRO A 252 -21.47 16.82 16.24
CA PRO A 252 -21.61 17.54 17.53
C PRO A 252 -21.60 16.64 18.76
N ARG A 253 -21.73 15.33 18.59
CA ARG A 253 -21.72 14.33 19.68
C ARG A 253 -20.31 13.88 20.08
N LEU A 254 -19.29 14.28 19.31
CA LEU A 254 -17.89 14.03 19.64
C LEU A 254 -17.51 14.73 20.95
N GLN A 255 -16.78 14.05 21.82
CA GLN A 255 -16.45 14.50 23.17
C GLN A 255 -14.96 14.81 23.37
N ALA A 256 -14.11 14.53 22.39
CA ALA A 256 -12.68 14.77 22.50
C ALA A 256 -12.37 16.26 22.69
N ARG A 257 -11.39 16.53 23.55
CA ARG A 257 -10.90 17.90 23.79
C ARG A 257 -9.90 18.38 22.75
N THR A 258 -9.38 17.45 21.95
CA THR A 258 -8.48 17.73 20.83
C THR A 258 -9.04 17.08 19.56
N THR A 259 -9.10 17.82 18.47
CA THR A 259 -9.49 17.30 17.15
C THR A 259 -8.37 17.54 16.16
N PHE A 260 -7.93 16.48 15.48
CA PHE A 260 -7.08 16.57 14.30
C PHE A 260 -7.92 16.45 13.04
N LEU A 261 -7.72 17.37 12.10
CA LEU A 261 -8.37 17.35 10.80
C LEU A 261 -7.44 16.74 9.74
N LEU A 262 -7.95 15.74 9.01
CA LEU A 262 -7.22 15.08 7.93
C LEU A 262 -7.19 15.91 6.65
N GLY A 263 -6.12 15.75 5.87
CA GLY A 263 -5.97 16.36 4.55
C GLY A 263 -5.81 17.88 4.56
N THR A 264 -5.53 18.45 5.72
CA THR A 264 -5.37 19.90 5.87
C THR A 264 -4.26 20.24 6.89
N ASP A 265 -3.69 21.42 6.71
CA ASP A 265 -2.80 22.07 7.70
C ASP A 265 -3.58 23.03 8.60
N GLU A 266 -2.89 23.76 9.45
CA GLU A 266 -3.52 24.73 10.38
C GLU A 266 -4.34 25.80 9.64
N ALA A 267 -3.86 26.28 8.49
CA ALA A 267 -4.56 27.31 7.72
C ALA A 267 -5.91 26.82 7.20
N GLY A 268 -6.08 25.53 6.98
CA GLY A 268 -7.30 24.92 6.49
C GLY A 268 -8.34 24.56 7.57
N THR A 269 -8.04 24.75 8.85
CA THR A 269 -8.98 24.42 9.95
C THR A 269 -10.16 25.37 10.04
N GLY A 270 -10.07 26.56 9.44
CA GLY A 270 -11.06 27.64 9.54
C GLY A 270 -12.48 27.22 9.17
N ARG A 271 -12.66 26.33 8.17
CA ARG A 271 -13.97 25.84 7.76
C ARG A 271 -14.67 25.02 8.85
N PHE A 272 -13.92 24.21 9.59
CA PHE A 272 -14.43 23.44 10.73
C PHE A 272 -14.75 24.36 11.92
N LEU A 273 -13.86 25.31 12.20
CA LEU A 273 -14.01 26.24 13.30
C LEU A 273 -15.15 27.24 13.11
N ALA A 274 -15.47 27.60 11.86
CA ALA A 274 -16.57 28.52 11.54
C ALA A 274 -17.94 27.85 11.44
N ASP A 275 -18.00 26.50 11.56
CA ASP A 275 -19.26 25.77 11.41
C ASP A 275 -20.13 25.91 12.66
N PRO A 276 -21.35 26.49 12.54
CA PRO A 276 -22.22 26.77 13.70
C PRO A 276 -22.64 25.50 14.45
N LEU A 277 -22.79 24.36 13.77
CA LEU A 277 -23.19 23.10 14.38
C LEU A 277 -22.06 22.54 15.29
N LEU A 278 -20.82 22.85 14.95
CA LEU A 278 -19.64 22.37 15.67
C LEU A 278 -19.12 23.33 16.75
N ALA A 279 -19.71 24.53 16.88
CA ALA A 279 -19.26 25.59 17.81
C ALA A 279 -19.20 25.17 19.29
N ASN A 280 -20.02 24.17 19.66
CA ASN A 280 -20.08 23.66 21.04
C ASN A 280 -19.20 22.41 21.26
N LEU A 281 -18.47 21.91 20.26
CA LEU A 281 -17.53 20.82 20.48
C LEU A 281 -16.50 21.18 21.56
N PRO A 282 -16.17 20.23 22.46
CA PRO A 282 -15.16 20.49 23.48
C PRO A 282 -13.81 20.94 22.88
N SER A 283 -13.38 20.38 21.75
CA SER A 283 -12.15 20.76 21.07
C SER A 283 -12.19 22.18 20.49
N VAL A 284 -13.33 22.62 19.94
CA VAL A 284 -13.52 23.99 19.44
C VAL A 284 -13.47 24.99 20.61
N ARG A 285 -14.19 24.70 21.69
CA ARG A 285 -14.19 25.55 22.92
C ARG A 285 -12.83 25.58 23.59
N ALA A 286 -12.08 24.48 23.55
CA ALA A 286 -10.73 24.42 24.10
C ALA A 286 -9.67 25.04 23.18
N ARG A 287 -10.03 25.46 21.97
CA ARG A 287 -9.10 25.89 20.87
C ARG A 287 -8.03 24.84 20.56
N GLN A 288 -8.45 23.57 20.54
CA GLN A 288 -7.59 22.41 20.30
C GLN A 288 -8.06 21.69 19.00
N VAL A 289 -8.26 22.45 17.94
CA VAL A 289 -8.54 21.93 16.61
C VAL A 289 -7.32 22.20 15.73
N HIS A 290 -6.71 21.16 15.21
CA HIS A 290 -5.43 21.22 14.50
C HIS A 290 -5.52 20.50 13.15
N GLY A 291 -4.80 20.99 12.14
CA GLY A 291 -4.57 20.25 10.92
C GLY A 291 -3.50 19.17 11.13
N LEU A 292 -3.78 17.93 10.69
CA LEU A 292 -2.80 16.83 10.80
C LEU A 292 -1.76 16.84 9.67
N GLY A 293 -1.93 17.74 8.69
CA GLY A 293 -1.08 17.87 7.50
C GLY A 293 -1.86 17.66 6.21
N ARG A 294 -1.44 18.34 5.15
CA ARG A 294 -2.12 18.28 3.83
C ARG A 294 -2.10 16.90 3.20
N ASN A 295 -1.08 16.09 3.51
CA ASN A 295 -0.88 14.75 2.99
C ASN A 295 -1.37 13.65 3.96
N SER A 296 -2.00 14.02 5.07
CA SER A 296 -2.35 13.09 6.14
C SER A 296 -3.50 12.14 5.84
N PHE A 297 -4.25 12.33 4.76
CA PHE A 297 -5.40 11.46 4.44
C PHE A 297 -5.00 10.00 4.17
N ARG A 298 -3.85 9.77 3.54
CA ARG A 298 -3.25 8.44 3.33
C ARG A 298 -1.95 8.36 4.12
N VAL A 299 -1.87 7.38 5.03
CA VAL A 299 -0.67 7.16 5.84
C VAL A 299 0.22 6.14 5.14
N ASP A 300 1.24 6.64 4.47
CA ASP A 300 2.42 5.89 4.03
C ASP A 300 3.65 6.32 4.83
N TYR A 301 4.81 5.76 4.54
CA TYR A 301 6.08 6.11 5.21
C TYR A 301 6.34 7.63 5.21
N TYR A 302 6.12 8.30 4.08
CA TYR A 302 6.41 9.72 3.91
C TYR A 302 5.44 10.60 4.67
N SER A 303 4.14 10.37 4.47
CA SER A 303 3.11 11.16 5.17
C SER A 303 3.09 10.87 6.67
N ALA A 304 3.39 9.64 7.11
CA ALA A 304 3.59 9.32 8.52
C ALA A 304 4.74 10.15 9.11
N GLY A 305 5.84 10.30 8.37
CA GLY A 305 6.95 11.18 8.76
C GLY A 305 6.52 12.64 8.90
N GLU A 306 5.78 13.17 7.91
CA GLU A 306 5.24 14.54 7.97
C GLU A 306 4.30 14.74 9.17
N ILE A 307 3.45 13.76 9.49
CA ILE A 307 2.57 13.79 10.68
C ILE A 307 3.41 13.86 11.95
N VAL A 308 4.41 12.99 12.09
CA VAL A 308 5.29 12.96 13.28
C VAL A 308 6.01 14.29 13.46
N ASP A 309 6.53 14.88 12.37
CA ASP A 309 7.19 16.19 12.41
C ASP A 309 6.22 17.32 12.79
N GLY A 310 5.01 17.32 12.26
CA GLY A 310 3.98 18.29 12.59
C GLY A 310 3.57 18.21 14.06
N ILE A 311 3.44 17.00 14.58
CA ILE A 311 3.14 16.76 16.03
C ILE A 311 4.31 17.25 16.91
N ASP A 312 5.54 16.92 16.51
CA ASP A 312 6.74 17.36 17.24
C ASP A 312 6.86 18.89 17.27
N ALA A 313 6.71 19.54 16.13
CA ALA A 313 6.76 21.00 16.04
C ALA A 313 5.69 21.69 16.89
N ARG A 314 4.54 21.05 17.12
CA ARG A 314 3.42 21.62 17.88
C ARG A 314 3.49 21.35 19.37
N PHE A 315 3.84 20.14 19.77
CA PHE A 315 3.74 19.65 21.15
C PHE A 315 5.10 19.34 21.76
N GLY A 316 6.21 19.53 21.00
CA GLY A 316 7.58 19.37 21.47
C GLY A 316 7.96 20.45 22.49
N ARG A 317 8.82 20.05 23.45
CA ARG A 317 9.42 20.93 24.46
C ARG A 317 10.79 21.40 24.06
#